data_f3cda413783d27bbfc4799778fbe47e6
#
_entry.id   f3cda413783d27bbfc4799778fbe47e6
#
_cell.length_a   1.000
_cell.length_b   1.000
_cell.length_c   1.000
_cell.angle_alpha   90.00
_cell.angle_beta   90.00
_cell.angle_gamma   90.00
#
_symmetry.space_group_name_H-M   'P 1'
#
loop_
_entity.id
_entity.type
_entity.pdbx_description
1 polymer ?
#
loop_
_entity_poly.entity_id
_entity_poly.type
_entity_poly.pdbx_seq_one_letter_code
_entity_poly.pdbx_strand_id
1 'polypeptide(L)'
;MLGANLVCFQTYSYQRHFISSCVRVCGYETTANQKGIDVEGHVAAVSYSPVGIDSARVSRDILLPGIQPKLDALYALYEGKKIIVGRDKLDVVKGVVQKVSVLFVPSLSLPP
;
A
#
# COMPACT_ATOMS: atom_id res chain seq x y z
N MET A 1 9.71 -21.50 1.33
CA MET A 1 9.88 -20.20 1.99
C MET A 1 10.71 -20.31 3.30
N LEU A 2 10.49 -21.34 4.11
CA LEU A 2 11.16 -21.48 5.41
C LEU A 2 12.65 -21.86 5.37
N GLY A 3 13.19 -22.21 4.21
CA GLY A 3 14.64 -22.34 4.02
C GLY A 3 15.40 -21.02 3.84
N ALA A 4 14.69 -19.88 3.82
CA ALA A 4 15.29 -18.55 3.76
C ALA A 4 15.63 -18.06 5.17
N ASN A 5 16.68 -17.26 5.30
CA ASN A 5 17.05 -16.62 6.57
C ASN A 5 16.06 -15.51 6.97
N LEU A 6 15.40 -14.88 5.97
CA LEU A 6 14.42 -13.84 6.19
C LEU A 6 13.28 -13.94 5.16
N VAL A 7 12.05 -13.89 5.67
CA VAL A 7 10.81 -13.80 4.87
C VAL A 7 10.12 -12.49 5.19
N CYS A 8 9.93 -11.62 4.18
CA CYS A 8 9.28 -10.33 4.34
C CYS A 8 7.92 -10.28 3.66
N PHE A 9 6.97 -9.60 4.30
CA PHE A 9 5.63 -9.37 3.81
C PHE A 9 5.35 -7.88 3.63
N GLN A 10 4.33 -7.54 2.83
CA GLN A 10 3.90 -6.16 2.60
C GLN A 10 3.23 -5.55 3.84
N THR A 11 2.53 -6.36 4.63
CA THR A 11 1.79 -5.90 5.80
C THR A 11 2.01 -6.80 6.99
N TYR A 12 1.86 -6.22 8.19
CA TYR A 12 1.88 -6.95 9.44
C TYR A 12 0.83 -8.08 9.49
N SER A 13 -0.34 -7.85 8.91
CA SER A 13 -1.40 -8.86 8.86
C SER A 13 -0.95 -10.12 8.12
N TYR A 14 -0.29 -9.99 6.97
CA TYR A 14 0.24 -11.13 6.22
C TYR A 14 1.36 -11.86 6.98
N GLN A 15 2.26 -11.11 7.63
CA GLN A 15 3.27 -11.69 8.51
C GLN A 15 2.63 -12.57 9.59
N ARG A 16 1.64 -12.02 10.30
CA ARG A 16 0.94 -12.73 11.37
C ARG A 16 0.22 -13.98 10.89
N HIS A 17 -0.47 -13.89 9.75
CA HIS A 17 -1.16 -15.04 9.15
C HIS A 17 -0.18 -16.12 8.71
N PHE A 18 0.96 -15.74 8.14
CA PHE A 18 2.02 -16.69 7.77
C PHE A 18 2.55 -17.45 8.98
N ILE A 19 2.94 -16.73 10.04
CA ILE A 19 3.40 -17.34 11.30
C ILE A 19 2.34 -18.29 11.86
N SER A 20 1.07 -17.82 11.95
CA SER A 20 -0.04 -18.65 12.43
C SER A 20 -0.25 -19.91 11.59
N SER A 21 -0.08 -19.82 10.27
CA SER A 21 -0.21 -20.97 9.37
C SER A 21 0.95 -21.97 9.57
N CYS A 22 2.17 -21.49 9.74
CA CYS A 22 3.33 -22.36 10.01
C CYS A 22 3.14 -23.15 11.32
N VAL A 23 2.62 -22.49 12.35
CA VAL A 23 2.37 -23.16 13.64
C VAL A 23 1.21 -24.17 13.52
N ARG A 24 0.07 -23.75 12.96
CA ARG A 24 -1.15 -24.58 12.95
C ARG A 24 -1.12 -25.73 11.95
N VAL A 25 -0.55 -25.49 10.78
CA VAL A 25 -0.59 -26.46 9.67
C VAL A 25 0.68 -27.30 9.62
N CYS A 26 1.85 -26.66 9.83
CA CYS A 26 3.12 -27.35 9.72
C CYS A 26 3.65 -27.85 11.08
N GLY A 27 3.08 -27.39 12.20
CA GLY A 27 3.50 -27.80 13.53
C GLY A 27 4.85 -27.21 13.97
N TYR A 28 5.34 -26.17 13.27
CA TYR A 28 6.60 -25.53 13.66
C TYR A 28 6.44 -24.61 14.87
N GLU A 29 7.52 -24.42 15.60
CA GLU A 29 7.53 -23.52 16.76
C GLU A 29 7.95 -22.09 16.35
N THR A 30 7.45 -21.13 17.11
CA THR A 30 7.89 -19.74 16.97
C THR A 30 9.06 -19.45 17.91
N THR A 31 9.93 -18.54 17.49
CA THR A 31 10.94 -17.97 18.38
C THR A 31 10.29 -17.25 19.57
N ALA A 32 11.01 -17.08 20.68
CA ALA A 32 10.50 -16.46 21.91
C ALA A 32 9.91 -15.05 21.69
N ASN A 33 10.40 -14.31 20.72
CA ASN A 33 9.89 -12.98 20.36
C ASN A 33 8.77 -13.01 19.28
N GLN A 34 8.32 -14.20 18.87
CA GLN A 34 7.31 -14.41 17.82
C GLN A 34 7.63 -13.74 16.47
N LYS A 35 8.91 -13.48 16.19
CA LYS A 35 9.36 -12.86 14.93
C LYS A 35 10.12 -13.83 14.01
N GLY A 36 10.06 -15.11 14.29
CA GLY A 36 10.69 -16.15 13.49
C GLY A 36 10.02 -17.50 13.68
N ILE A 37 10.32 -18.41 12.78
CA ILE A 37 9.88 -19.80 12.81
C ILE A 37 11.12 -20.67 12.95
N ASP A 38 11.13 -21.56 13.93
CA ASP A 38 12.17 -22.59 14.07
C ASP A 38 11.78 -23.81 13.23
N VAL A 39 12.65 -24.17 12.32
CA VAL A 39 12.50 -25.33 11.44
C VAL A 39 13.70 -26.22 11.63
N GLU A 40 13.58 -27.18 12.52
CA GLU A 40 14.64 -28.20 12.79
C GLU A 40 16.03 -27.56 13.12
N GLY A 41 16.03 -26.49 13.89
CA GLY A 41 17.25 -25.78 14.28
C GLY A 41 17.67 -24.65 13.33
N HIS A 42 16.96 -24.47 12.20
CA HIS A 42 17.11 -23.30 11.34
C HIS A 42 16.01 -22.26 11.67
N VAL A 43 16.43 -21.05 12.01
CA VAL A 43 15.47 -19.96 12.29
C VAL A 43 15.25 -19.11 11.05
N ALA A 44 14.06 -19.18 10.49
CA ALA A 44 13.59 -18.26 9.46
C ALA A 44 12.97 -17.02 10.12
N ALA A 45 13.67 -15.89 10.08
CA ALA A 45 13.12 -14.63 10.57
C ALA A 45 11.94 -14.19 9.70
N VAL A 46 10.88 -13.66 10.32
CA VAL A 46 9.69 -13.18 9.60
C VAL A 46 9.46 -11.72 9.95
N SER A 47 9.36 -10.87 8.92
CA SER A 47 9.18 -9.43 9.08
C SER A 47 8.14 -8.90 8.09
N TYR A 48 7.79 -7.62 8.23
CA TYR A 48 7.03 -6.89 7.23
C TYR A 48 7.75 -5.61 6.85
N SER A 49 7.71 -5.30 5.57
CA SER A 49 8.32 -4.09 5.00
C SER A 49 7.41 -3.61 3.88
N PRO A 50 6.52 -2.64 4.15
CA PRO A 50 5.67 -2.08 3.12
C PRO A 50 6.50 -1.42 2.02
N VAL A 51 6.10 -1.62 0.77
CA VAL A 51 6.70 -0.88 -0.36
C VAL A 51 6.28 0.57 -0.25
N GLY A 52 7.25 1.45 -0.19
CA GLY A 52 7.05 2.90 -0.18
C GLY A 52 7.05 3.50 -1.59
N ILE A 53 7.04 4.82 -1.63
CA ILE A 53 7.16 5.61 -2.86
C ILE A 53 8.52 6.32 -2.85
N ASP A 54 9.23 6.27 -3.97
CA ASP A 54 10.41 7.09 -4.19
C ASP A 54 9.98 8.54 -4.51
N SER A 55 9.93 9.38 -3.49
CA SER A 55 9.53 10.78 -3.60
C SER A 55 10.49 11.58 -4.46
N ALA A 56 11.79 11.26 -4.44
CA ALA A 56 12.77 11.94 -5.26
C ALA A 56 12.56 11.66 -6.75
N ARG A 57 12.19 10.43 -7.09
CA ARG A 57 11.80 10.07 -8.46
C ARG A 57 10.57 10.83 -8.91
N VAL A 58 9.51 10.84 -8.09
CA VAL A 58 8.27 11.57 -8.43
C VAL A 58 8.55 13.05 -8.63
N SER A 59 9.34 13.68 -7.77
CA SER A 59 9.72 15.09 -7.91
C SER A 59 10.50 15.39 -9.19
N ARG A 60 11.38 14.48 -9.62
CA ARG A 60 12.09 14.61 -10.90
C ARG A 60 11.16 14.42 -12.10
N ASP A 61 10.27 13.44 -12.02
CA ASP A 61 9.37 13.09 -13.13
C ASP A 61 8.36 14.24 -13.40
N ILE A 62 7.95 14.99 -12.38
CA ILE A 62 7.08 16.17 -12.53
C ILE A 62 7.78 17.28 -13.34
N LEU A 63 9.09 17.39 -13.26
CA LEU A 63 9.88 18.41 -13.97
C LEU A 63 10.19 18.03 -15.42
N LEU A 64 9.76 16.88 -15.91
CA LEU A 64 9.97 16.49 -17.31
C LEU A 64 9.30 17.49 -18.27
N PRO A 65 9.99 17.91 -19.36
CA PRO A 65 9.51 18.96 -20.27
C PRO A 65 8.12 18.72 -20.86
N GLY A 66 7.70 17.46 -20.99
CA GLY A 66 6.39 17.10 -21.53
C GLY A 66 5.24 17.18 -20.51
N ILE A 67 5.52 17.40 -19.23
CA ILE A 67 4.50 17.41 -18.17
C ILE A 67 3.98 18.82 -17.91
N GLN A 68 4.87 19.81 -17.88
CA GLN A 68 4.49 21.17 -17.54
C GLN A 68 3.39 21.75 -18.46
N PRO A 69 3.45 21.62 -19.80
CA PRO A 69 2.37 22.11 -20.66
C PRO A 69 1.02 21.45 -20.40
N LYS A 70 1.03 20.16 -19.96
CA LYS A 70 -0.20 19.45 -19.60
C LYS A 70 -0.79 19.94 -18.29
N LEU A 71 0.07 20.25 -17.32
CA LEU A 71 -0.36 20.84 -16.05
C LEU A 71 -0.96 22.22 -16.27
N ASP A 72 -0.32 23.08 -17.08
CA ASP A 72 -0.81 24.42 -17.39
C ASP A 72 -2.17 24.37 -18.09
N ALA A 73 -2.35 23.45 -19.04
CA ALA A 73 -3.63 23.22 -19.70
C ALA A 73 -4.73 22.75 -18.73
N LEU A 74 -4.39 21.87 -17.77
CA LEU A 74 -5.33 21.41 -16.74
C LEU A 74 -5.70 22.55 -15.78
N TYR A 75 -4.73 23.36 -15.36
CA TYR A 75 -5.00 24.52 -14.51
C TYR A 75 -5.92 25.53 -15.18
N ALA A 76 -5.70 25.82 -16.48
CA ALA A 76 -6.57 26.68 -17.25
C ALA A 76 -8.00 26.10 -17.42
N LEU A 77 -8.09 24.79 -17.66
CA LEU A 77 -9.39 24.10 -17.84
C LEU A 77 -10.24 24.08 -16.56
N TYR A 78 -9.59 23.99 -15.41
CA TYR A 78 -10.25 23.83 -14.11
C TYR A 78 -10.06 25.04 -13.20
N GLU A 79 -9.80 26.21 -13.79
CA GLU A 79 -9.62 27.45 -13.03
C GLU A 79 -10.82 27.70 -12.08
N GLY A 80 -10.53 28.05 -10.85
CA GLY A 80 -11.51 28.30 -9.78
C GLY A 80 -12.25 27.06 -9.26
N LYS A 81 -11.89 25.85 -9.71
CA LYS A 81 -12.50 24.60 -9.23
C LYS A 81 -11.61 23.87 -8.23
N LYS A 82 -12.22 23.24 -7.23
CA LYS A 82 -11.53 22.28 -6.37
C LYS A 82 -11.41 20.94 -7.13
N ILE A 83 -10.18 20.47 -7.34
CA ILE A 83 -9.92 19.25 -8.10
C ILE A 83 -9.66 18.10 -7.14
N ILE A 84 -10.41 17.01 -7.28
CA ILE A 84 -10.19 15.75 -6.59
C ILE A 84 -9.83 14.71 -7.65
N VAL A 85 -8.65 14.11 -7.53
CA VAL A 85 -8.16 13.12 -8.49
C VAL A 85 -8.17 11.74 -7.86
N GLY A 86 -8.78 10.77 -8.52
CA GLY A 86 -8.70 9.35 -8.18
C GLY A 86 -8.15 8.57 -9.38
N ARG A 87 -7.11 7.77 -9.15
CA ARG A 87 -6.57 6.83 -10.14
C ARG A 87 -6.52 5.45 -9.53
N ASP A 88 -7.45 4.61 -9.92
CA ASP A 88 -7.56 3.24 -9.41
C ASP A 88 -7.81 2.25 -10.56
N LYS A 89 -7.41 1.01 -10.36
CA LYS A 89 -7.93 -0.10 -11.14
C LYS A 89 -9.39 -0.30 -10.76
N LEU A 90 -10.27 -0.49 -11.72
CA LEU A 90 -11.68 -0.75 -11.48
C LEU A 90 -11.85 -2.13 -10.83
N ASP A 91 -11.77 -2.15 -9.50
CA ASP A 91 -11.79 -3.33 -8.66
C ASP A 91 -12.53 -3.01 -7.37
N VAL A 92 -13.31 -3.97 -6.88
CA VAL A 92 -14.08 -3.85 -5.62
C VAL A 92 -13.15 -3.57 -4.43
N VAL A 93 -11.98 -4.23 -4.40
CA VAL A 93 -10.99 -4.09 -3.32
C VAL A 93 -10.42 -2.67 -3.23
N LYS A 94 -10.37 -1.93 -4.33
CA LYS A 94 -9.85 -0.55 -4.37
C LYS A 94 -10.87 0.51 -3.91
N GLY A 95 -12.09 0.11 -3.62
CA GLY A 95 -13.12 1.01 -3.10
C GLY A 95 -13.55 2.11 -4.06
N VAL A 96 -13.52 1.86 -5.37
CA VAL A 96 -13.85 2.88 -6.39
C VAL A 96 -15.29 3.35 -6.24
N VAL A 97 -16.22 2.43 -5.99
CA VAL A 97 -17.64 2.75 -5.77
C VAL A 97 -17.83 3.65 -4.55
N GLN A 98 -17.13 3.34 -3.46
CA GLN A 98 -17.18 4.13 -2.23
C GLN A 98 -16.59 5.55 -2.44
N LYS A 99 -15.50 5.68 -3.18
CA LYS A 99 -14.92 7.00 -3.54
C LYS A 99 -15.90 7.85 -4.34
N VAL A 100 -16.57 7.26 -5.32
CA VAL A 100 -17.58 7.95 -6.13
C VAL A 100 -18.80 8.31 -5.26
N SER A 101 -19.27 7.40 -4.41
CA SER A 101 -20.44 7.63 -3.55
C SER A 101 -20.23 8.82 -2.61
N VAL A 102 -19.04 9.00 -2.05
CA VAL A 102 -18.71 10.13 -1.16
C VAL A 102 -18.85 11.48 -1.88
N LEU A 103 -18.59 11.54 -3.19
CA LEU A 103 -18.73 12.76 -3.98
C LEU A 103 -20.20 13.14 -4.26
N PHE A 104 -21.12 12.20 -4.15
CA PHE A 104 -22.55 12.40 -4.38
C PHE A 104 -23.35 12.65 -3.10
N VAL A 105 -22.74 12.71 -1.92
CA VAL A 105 -23.44 13.07 -0.67
C VAL A 105 -23.65 14.58 -0.61
N PRO A 106 -24.90 15.09 -0.72
CA PRO A 106 -25.18 16.51 -0.97
C PRO A 106 -24.97 17.45 0.23
N SER A 107 -24.30 17.04 1.29
CA SER A 107 -24.24 17.89 2.50
C SER A 107 -23.08 17.63 3.45
N LEU A 108 -21.92 17.30 2.94
CA LEU A 108 -20.72 17.56 3.71
C LEU A 108 -20.25 18.98 3.35
N SER A 109 -20.82 19.98 4.06
CA SER A 109 -20.26 21.32 4.13
C SER A 109 -18.84 21.17 4.68
N LEU A 110 -17.86 21.11 3.79
CA LEU A 110 -16.47 21.30 4.17
C LEU A 110 -16.38 22.73 4.72
N PRO A 111 -15.87 22.94 5.94
CA PRO A 111 -15.63 24.28 6.44
C PRO A 111 -14.68 25.03 5.50
N PRO A 112 -14.77 26.36 5.47
CA PRO A 112 -13.98 27.23 4.60
C PRO A 112 -12.48 27.11 4.82
#